data_0a5088a9a4c9d5d4654976b8d9f2884b
#
_entry.id   0a5088a9a4c9d5d4654976b8d9f2884b
#
_cell.length_a   1.000
_cell.length_b   1.000
_cell.length_c   1.000
_cell.angle_alpha   90.00
_cell.angle_beta   90.00
_cell.angle_gamma   90.00
#
_symmetry.space_group_name_H-M   'P 1'
#
loop_
_entity.id
_entity.type
_entity.pdbx_description
1 polymer ?
#
loop_
_entity_poly.entity_id
_entity_poly.type
_entity_poly.pdbx_seq_one_letter_code
_entity_poly.pdbx_strand_id
1 'polypeptide(L)'
;MQRPLLRHQAKATYLFSLGDNFILTAADDALPEVIGYGRCRDGDLPPALKDLIHDYDRALRLHALRSAAPMRPTASPPHRTVAPLLQTIRHQEAPFNALCPYYLQDDGTLSSERCIVGCVATALEQIVAHYKRPISLLEPLRGWSTPHYTVTDVAAGSQVDTRRILDVYDDQSSPEACAAVATLSYWLGLAVHMKWGLQASSANSQRAAEPLRRSFGWQYVHYVDSYRYAPDAWLPMLYRELESGRPIYYAGSTMRLNGHAFIIDGVDEAGRFHVLWGYGGQYDGYFDLNVLCAAAPAYDVQPDDQVNGFFCNQEALLLHPDAQQVAMPDSLERTGSEIVVDSIRWEAAPRVGTYTPLRLYVHNAAPHALTTPLVLFTNLQTDTAAIQQGDFIGLTGLSLEAGAQRELLVHVRADAGGQRLLRFTQDGVSWRDLESTNILPAVAASLHFDLSAPTFLSDHAVRFVLSATAGDERVGALITYELTAQGEREGTRHGRYLYVAAGETAQDTVHFQGLKAGEPYTLSVRYPWAVVKQISFTMPTTGLSPIHKAQDAPAKWIDTNGRTTDAPRQRGVYIYRGKKVFRP
;
A
#
# COMPACT_ATOMS: atom_id res chain seq x y z
N MET A 1 -14.04 33.63 12.15
CA MET A 1 -13.06 32.55 11.87
C MET A 1 -13.78 31.37 11.27
N GLN A 2 -13.36 30.91 10.09
CA GLN A 2 -13.86 29.65 9.53
C GLN A 2 -13.39 28.50 10.44
N ARG A 3 -14.27 27.51 10.66
CA ARG A 3 -13.91 26.32 11.44
C ARG A 3 -13.32 25.25 10.50
N PRO A 4 -12.29 24.51 10.93
CA PRO A 4 -11.81 23.36 10.18
C PRO A 4 -12.95 22.35 9.93
N LEU A 5 -13.00 21.80 8.72
CA LEU A 5 -13.96 20.79 8.32
C LEU A 5 -13.27 19.42 8.36
N LEU A 6 -13.82 18.48 9.10
CA LEU A 6 -13.37 17.08 9.07
C LEU A 6 -13.76 16.46 7.73
N ARG A 7 -12.77 16.07 6.92
CA ARG A 7 -12.96 15.46 5.59
C ARG A 7 -12.90 13.94 5.64
N HIS A 8 -12.04 13.41 6.50
CA HIS A 8 -11.88 11.96 6.66
C HIS A 8 -11.45 11.64 8.08
N GLN A 9 -11.96 10.53 8.60
CA GLN A 9 -11.59 9.97 9.88
C GLN A 9 -11.28 8.49 9.69
N ALA A 10 -10.08 8.09 10.08
CA ALA A 10 -9.65 6.71 10.16
C ALA A 10 -9.29 6.36 11.61
N LYS A 11 -8.85 5.15 11.90
CA LYS A 11 -8.51 4.74 13.28
C LYS A 11 -7.30 5.48 13.84
N ALA A 12 -6.30 5.67 12.98
CA ALA A 12 -5.03 6.28 13.34
C ALA A 12 -4.95 7.76 12.98
N THR A 13 -5.87 8.29 12.16
CA THR A 13 -5.69 9.61 11.55
C THR A 13 -7.00 10.39 11.43
N TYR A 14 -6.85 11.72 11.46
CA TYR A 14 -7.88 12.68 11.09
C TYR A 14 -7.38 13.60 9.98
N LEU A 15 -8.18 13.77 8.94
CA LEU A 15 -7.94 14.75 7.89
C LEU A 15 -8.91 15.92 8.02
N PHE A 16 -8.37 17.10 8.22
CA PHE A 16 -9.14 18.34 8.27
C PHE A 16 -8.81 19.23 7.07
N SER A 17 -9.77 20.03 6.64
CA SER A 17 -9.54 21.12 5.68
C SER A 17 -9.99 22.47 6.23
N LEU A 18 -9.31 23.55 5.79
CA LEU A 18 -9.65 24.93 6.06
C LEU A 18 -9.37 25.76 4.81
N GLY A 19 -10.41 26.15 4.09
CA GLY A 19 -10.26 26.69 2.74
C GLY A 19 -9.56 25.69 1.84
N ASP A 20 -8.55 26.15 1.10
CA ASP A 20 -7.76 25.34 0.17
C ASP A 20 -6.59 24.59 0.85
N ASN A 21 -6.58 24.53 2.18
CA ASN A 21 -5.53 23.83 2.90
C ASN A 21 -6.08 22.62 3.63
N PHE A 22 -5.22 21.61 3.82
CA PHE A 22 -5.51 20.45 4.64
C PHE A 22 -4.41 20.20 5.66
N ILE A 23 -4.77 19.47 6.71
CA ILE A 23 -3.85 18.86 7.66
C ILE A 23 -4.30 17.44 7.97
N LEU A 24 -3.37 16.51 7.93
CA LEU A 24 -3.52 15.13 8.33
C LEU A 24 -2.80 14.94 9.67
N THR A 25 -3.55 14.59 10.70
CA THR A 25 -3.04 14.46 12.07
C THR A 25 -3.23 13.04 12.58
N ALA A 26 -2.42 12.65 13.55
CA ALA A 26 -2.61 11.40 14.27
C ALA A 26 -3.85 11.46 15.18
N ALA A 27 -4.48 10.31 15.34
CA ALA A 27 -5.56 10.06 16.30
C ALA A 27 -5.06 9.37 17.58
N ASP A 28 -3.75 9.03 17.64
CA ASP A 28 -3.12 8.31 18.74
C ASP A 28 -1.72 8.86 19.00
N ASP A 29 -1.37 9.03 20.27
CA ASP A 29 -0.08 9.60 20.71
C ASP A 29 1.14 8.69 20.39
N ALA A 30 0.91 7.49 19.92
CA ALA A 30 1.97 6.60 19.43
C ALA A 30 2.50 7.01 18.05
N LEU A 31 1.81 7.87 17.33
CA LEU A 31 2.16 8.36 15.99
C LEU A 31 2.62 9.84 16.04
N PRO A 32 3.30 10.34 15.00
CA PRO A 32 3.62 11.75 14.88
C PRO A 32 2.35 12.62 14.88
N GLU A 33 2.31 13.68 15.68
CA GLU A 33 1.14 14.56 15.80
C GLU A 33 0.64 15.08 14.45
N VAL A 34 1.55 15.52 13.58
CA VAL A 34 1.27 15.96 12.21
C VAL A 34 1.93 15.00 11.23
N ILE A 35 1.09 14.27 10.49
CA ILE A 35 1.50 13.31 9.48
C ILE A 35 1.73 13.99 8.13
N GLY A 36 0.87 14.97 7.81
CA GLY A 36 1.01 15.70 6.57
C GLY A 36 0.17 16.97 6.54
N TYR A 37 0.50 17.86 5.63
CA TYR A 37 -0.23 19.11 5.38
C TYR A 37 0.07 19.63 3.98
N GLY A 38 -0.82 20.45 3.46
CA GLY A 38 -0.64 21.03 2.13
C GLY A 38 -1.89 21.71 1.62
N ARG A 39 -2.02 21.74 0.30
CA ARG A 39 -3.20 22.30 -0.36
C ARG A 39 -4.14 21.20 -0.80
N CYS A 40 -5.43 21.36 -0.56
CA CYS A 40 -6.47 20.54 -1.14
C CYS A 40 -7.24 21.37 -2.17
N ARG A 41 -7.52 20.75 -3.31
CA ARG A 41 -8.53 21.25 -4.25
C ARG A 41 -9.83 20.50 -3.97
N ASP A 42 -10.95 21.06 -4.36
CA ASP A 42 -12.23 20.35 -4.23
C ASP A 42 -12.17 19.04 -5.03
N GLY A 43 -12.46 17.95 -4.36
CA GLY A 43 -12.43 16.61 -4.95
C GLY A 43 -12.24 15.51 -3.91
N ASP A 44 -12.31 14.27 -4.36
CA ASP A 44 -12.07 13.08 -3.55
C ASP A 44 -10.60 12.93 -3.18
N LEU A 45 -10.35 12.23 -2.08
CA LEU A 45 -8.99 11.85 -1.68
C LEU A 45 -8.32 11.02 -2.79
N PRO A 46 -7.12 11.39 -3.24
CA PRO A 46 -6.36 10.57 -4.18
C PRO A 46 -6.14 9.14 -3.65
N PRO A 47 -6.15 8.13 -4.52
CA PRO A 47 -5.90 6.75 -4.11
C PRO A 47 -4.62 6.58 -3.29
N ALA A 48 -3.51 7.20 -3.72
CA ALA A 48 -2.23 7.14 -3.02
C ALA A 48 -2.29 7.73 -1.60
N LEU A 49 -3.05 8.80 -1.39
CA LEU A 49 -3.25 9.36 -0.05
C LEU A 49 -4.14 8.46 0.82
N LYS A 50 -5.15 7.81 0.23
CA LYS A 50 -5.93 6.78 0.94
C LYS A 50 -5.04 5.63 1.39
N ASP A 51 -4.12 5.19 0.54
CA ASP A 51 -3.17 4.13 0.85
C ASP A 51 -2.22 4.56 1.98
N LEU A 52 -1.69 5.78 1.97
CA LEU A 52 -0.86 6.31 3.06
C LEU A 52 -1.64 6.34 4.40
N ILE A 53 -2.89 6.79 4.39
CA ILE A 53 -3.76 6.79 5.59
C ILE A 53 -3.95 5.36 6.12
N HIS A 54 -4.16 4.40 5.23
CA HIS A 54 -4.27 2.99 5.62
C HIS A 54 -2.97 2.43 6.22
N ASP A 55 -1.81 2.88 5.75
CA ASP A 55 -0.52 2.50 6.33
C ASP A 55 -0.39 2.95 7.78
N TYR A 56 -0.83 4.17 8.09
CA TYR A 56 -0.86 4.65 9.48
C TYR A 56 -1.83 3.85 10.35
N ASP A 57 -3.02 3.54 9.84
CA ASP A 57 -3.98 2.70 10.56
C ASP A 57 -3.43 1.31 10.84
N ARG A 58 -2.69 0.75 9.90
CA ARG A 58 -2.01 -0.53 10.04
C ARG A 58 -0.87 -0.45 11.05
N ALA A 59 0.00 0.56 10.94
CA ALA A 59 1.11 0.76 11.86
C ALA A 59 0.62 0.87 13.30
N LEU A 60 -0.43 1.64 13.55
CA LEU A 60 -1.04 1.77 14.88
C LEU A 60 -1.59 0.43 15.39
N ARG A 61 -2.32 -0.31 14.56
CA ARG A 61 -2.85 -1.63 14.93
C ARG A 61 -1.73 -2.61 15.32
N LEU A 62 -0.67 -2.65 14.55
CA LEU A 62 0.48 -3.53 14.80
C LEU A 62 1.27 -3.10 16.04
N HIS A 63 1.34 -1.80 16.32
CA HIS A 63 1.91 -1.28 17.54
C HIS A 63 1.09 -1.71 18.77
N ALA A 64 -0.22 -1.59 18.73
CA ALA A 64 -1.11 -2.01 19.81
C ALA A 64 -1.00 -3.52 20.13
N LEU A 65 -0.72 -4.35 19.14
CA LEU A 65 -0.50 -5.80 19.31
C LEU A 65 0.86 -6.15 19.93
N ARG A 66 1.86 -5.26 19.88
CA ARG A 66 3.25 -5.51 20.30
C ARG A 66 3.60 -5.03 21.70
N SER A 67 2.70 -4.31 22.40
CA SER A 67 2.92 -3.83 23.77
C SER A 67 3.74 -2.54 23.97
N ALA A 68 3.21 -1.67 24.77
CA ALA A 68 3.73 -0.84 25.86
C ALA A 68 4.87 0.16 25.66
N ALA A 69 5.66 0.14 24.61
CA ALA A 69 6.58 1.24 24.33
C ALA A 69 5.99 2.20 23.29
N PRO A 70 5.95 3.51 23.53
CA PRO A 70 5.49 4.43 22.50
C PRO A 70 6.34 4.26 21.24
N MET A 71 5.69 4.21 20.08
CA MET A 71 6.35 4.29 18.78
C MET A 71 6.94 5.71 18.70
N ARG A 72 8.11 5.91 19.26
CA ARG A 72 8.80 7.19 19.09
C ARG A 72 9.17 7.29 17.62
N PRO A 73 8.81 8.39 16.94
CA PRO A 73 9.43 8.69 15.67
C PRO A 73 10.93 8.64 15.89
N THR A 74 11.65 7.84 15.14
CA THR A 74 13.09 8.01 15.04
C THR A 74 13.27 9.43 14.54
N ALA A 75 13.99 10.25 15.28
CA ALA A 75 14.28 11.62 14.85
C ALA A 75 14.79 11.57 13.41
N SER A 76 14.24 12.39 12.55
CA SER A 76 14.72 12.47 11.17
C SER A 76 16.23 12.69 11.17
N PRO A 77 16.99 12.03 10.28
CA PRO A 77 18.41 12.32 10.14
C PRO A 77 18.65 13.81 9.92
N PRO A 78 19.81 14.35 10.31
CA PRO A 78 20.14 15.74 10.05
C PRO A 78 20.01 16.06 8.56
N HIS A 79 19.25 17.11 8.24
CA HIS A 79 19.01 17.60 6.88
C HIS A 79 18.76 19.10 6.90
N ARG A 80 18.82 19.73 5.73
CA ARG A 80 18.40 21.10 5.52
C ARG A 80 17.02 21.15 4.91
N THR A 81 16.22 22.11 5.30
CA THR A 81 14.93 22.39 4.68
C THR A 81 15.13 22.74 3.19
N VAL A 82 14.34 22.13 2.35
CA VAL A 82 14.30 22.39 0.90
C VAL A 82 12.87 22.73 0.52
N ALA A 83 12.67 23.93 0.00
CA ALA A 83 11.37 24.33 -0.56
C ALA A 83 11.06 23.47 -1.80
N PRO A 84 9.77 23.32 -2.17
CA PRO A 84 9.39 22.56 -3.37
C PRO A 84 10.13 23.07 -4.61
N LEU A 85 10.79 22.15 -5.32
CA LEU A 85 11.58 22.44 -6.52
C LEU A 85 10.70 22.56 -7.77
N LEU A 86 9.53 21.92 -7.78
CA LEU A 86 8.58 21.93 -8.88
C LEU A 86 7.33 22.75 -8.55
N GLN A 87 6.73 23.31 -9.60
CA GLN A 87 5.43 24.00 -9.53
C GLN A 87 4.39 23.29 -10.42
N THR A 88 4.70 22.08 -10.85
CA THR A 88 3.90 21.35 -11.83
C THR A 88 2.61 20.81 -11.24
N ILE A 89 1.54 20.88 -12.03
CA ILE A 89 0.26 20.24 -11.73
C ILE A 89 -0.01 19.25 -12.86
N ARG A 90 -0.02 17.97 -12.56
CA ARG A 90 -0.20 16.88 -13.53
C ARG A 90 -1.29 15.92 -13.12
N HIS A 91 -1.96 15.39 -14.14
CA HIS A 91 -2.82 14.22 -14.08
C HIS A 91 -2.52 13.33 -15.30
N GLN A 92 -3.28 12.27 -15.51
CA GLN A 92 -2.95 11.26 -16.51
C GLN A 92 -3.83 11.29 -17.77
N GLU A 93 -4.80 12.19 -17.82
CA GLU A 93 -5.73 12.40 -18.93
C GLU A 93 -5.23 13.52 -19.85
N ALA A 94 -6.14 14.05 -20.72
CA ALA A 94 -5.80 15.14 -21.65
C ALA A 94 -5.39 16.44 -20.90
N PRO A 95 -4.36 17.18 -21.39
CA PRO A 95 -3.68 16.99 -22.65
C PRO A 95 -2.53 15.95 -22.62
N PHE A 96 -2.16 15.42 -21.47
CA PHE A 96 -0.95 14.61 -21.26
C PHE A 96 -1.01 13.29 -22.01
N ASN A 97 -2.19 12.66 -22.14
CA ASN A 97 -2.38 11.40 -22.84
C ASN A 97 -2.74 11.51 -24.31
N ALA A 98 -2.61 12.71 -24.93
CA ALA A 98 -3.07 12.92 -26.29
C ALA A 98 -2.39 12.04 -27.37
N LEU A 99 -1.26 11.42 -27.06
CA LEU A 99 -0.57 10.45 -27.92
C LEU A 99 -0.63 9.00 -27.41
N CYS A 100 -1.23 8.75 -26.24
CA CYS A 100 -1.43 7.40 -25.75
C CYS A 100 -2.38 6.61 -26.66
N PRO A 101 -2.28 5.29 -26.75
CA PRO A 101 -3.13 4.50 -27.64
C PRO A 101 -4.61 4.54 -27.22
N TYR A 102 -5.50 4.33 -28.16
CA TYR A 102 -6.85 3.87 -27.89
C TYR A 102 -6.81 2.37 -27.55
N TYR A 103 -7.80 1.91 -26.81
CA TYR A 103 -7.87 0.55 -26.33
C TYR A 103 -8.93 -0.25 -27.11
N LEU A 104 -8.53 -1.33 -27.78
CA LEU A 104 -9.45 -2.27 -28.39
C LEU A 104 -10.00 -3.20 -27.30
N GLN A 105 -11.29 -3.13 -27.05
CA GLN A 105 -11.97 -3.95 -26.05
C GLN A 105 -12.14 -5.40 -26.54
N ASP A 106 -12.42 -6.34 -25.63
CA ASP A 106 -12.58 -7.76 -25.95
C ASP A 106 -13.78 -8.03 -26.90
N ASP A 107 -14.74 -7.12 -26.94
CA ASP A 107 -15.88 -7.19 -27.88
C ASP A 107 -15.56 -6.65 -29.28
N GLY A 108 -14.32 -6.22 -29.53
CA GLY A 108 -13.85 -5.67 -30.78
C GLY A 108 -14.17 -4.19 -30.99
N THR A 109 -14.71 -3.49 -29.99
CA THR A 109 -14.95 -2.06 -30.07
C THR A 109 -13.71 -1.26 -29.65
N LEU A 110 -13.41 -0.18 -30.38
CA LEU A 110 -12.36 0.75 -29.98
C LEU A 110 -12.91 1.72 -28.92
N SER A 111 -12.13 1.96 -27.86
CA SER A 111 -12.51 2.94 -26.83
C SER A 111 -12.72 4.34 -27.41
N SER A 112 -13.67 5.09 -26.84
CA SER A 112 -13.89 6.51 -27.20
C SER A 112 -12.77 7.41 -26.67
N GLU A 113 -12.11 6.98 -25.59
CA GLU A 113 -11.04 7.71 -24.92
C GLU A 113 -9.70 6.99 -25.08
N ARG A 114 -8.63 7.75 -24.95
CA ARG A 114 -7.28 7.21 -24.94
C ARG A 114 -6.97 6.60 -23.59
N CYS A 115 -6.05 5.64 -23.57
CA CYS A 115 -5.46 5.15 -22.34
C CYS A 115 -4.83 6.30 -21.54
N ILE A 116 -4.81 6.19 -20.22
CA ILE A 116 -4.16 7.16 -19.37
C ILE A 116 -2.63 7.02 -19.46
N VAL A 117 -1.90 8.11 -19.16
CA VAL A 117 -0.42 8.16 -19.26
C VAL A 117 0.26 7.09 -18.40
N GLY A 118 -0.23 6.86 -17.18
CA GLY A 118 0.40 6.01 -16.18
C GLY A 118 1.32 6.79 -15.24
N CYS A 119 1.24 6.50 -13.93
CA CYS A 119 1.94 7.25 -12.89
C CYS A 119 3.46 7.31 -13.09
N VAL A 120 4.07 6.23 -13.58
CA VAL A 120 5.52 6.17 -13.85
C VAL A 120 5.95 7.22 -14.88
N ALA A 121 5.25 7.29 -16.03
CA ALA A 121 5.57 8.25 -17.07
C ALA A 121 5.18 9.68 -16.65
N THR A 122 4.08 9.85 -15.90
CA THR A 122 3.66 11.15 -15.35
C THR A 122 4.69 11.73 -14.37
N ALA A 123 5.26 10.92 -13.48
CA ALA A 123 6.30 11.37 -12.57
C ALA A 123 7.61 11.70 -13.30
N LEU A 124 8.03 10.84 -14.24
CA LEU A 124 9.22 11.09 -15.04
C LEU A 124 9.10 12.34 -15.92
N GLU A 125 7.93 12.58 -16.54
CA GLU A 125 7.67 13.75 -17.38
C GLU A 125 7.94 15.04 -16.62
N GLN A 126 7.45 15.16 -15.40
CA GLN A 126 7.62 16.36 -14.59
C GLN A 126 9.11 16.62 -14.30
N ILE A 127 9.87 15.58 -13.92
CA ILE A 127 11.30 15.73 -13.64
C ILE A 127 12.06 16.09 -14.91
N VAL A 128 11.79 15.43 -16.04
CA VAL A 128 12.46 15.70 -17.32
C VAL A 128 12.12 17.11 -17.80
N ALA A 129 10.87 17.53 -17.69
CA ALA A 129 10.44 18.86 -18.07
C ALA A 129 11.01 19.98 -17.17
N HIS A 130 11.25 19.69 -15.89
CA HIS A 130 11.83 20.64 -14.92
C HIS A 130 13.13 21.26 -15.40
N TYR A 131 14.00 20.46 -16.00
CA TYR A 131 15.30 20.94 -16.49
C TYR A 131 15.21 21.79 -17.76
N LYS A 132 14.03 21.92 -18.39
CA LYS A 132 13.77 22.76 -19.59
C LYS A 132 14.82 22.56 -20.71
N ARG A 133 15.38 21.36 -20.82
CA ARG A 133 16.42 21.01 -21.80
C ARG A 133 15.79 20.31 -23.00
N PRO A 134 15.83 20.91 -24.22
CA PRO A 134 15.33 20.23 -25.41
C PRO A 134 15.96 18.86 -25.59
N ILE A 135 15.15 17.89 -25.96
CA ILE A 135 15.58 16.51 -26.17
C ILE A 135 15.60 16.20 -27.64
N SER A 136 16.71 15.60 -28.10
CA SER A 136 16.80 14.89 -29.35
C SER A 136 17.21 13.46 -29.04
N LEU A 137 16.37 12.49 -29.39
CA LEU A 137 16.65 11.09 -29.07
C LEU A 137 17.93 10.62 -29.74
N LEU A 138 18.86 10.07 -28.96
CA LEU A 138 20.11 9.51 -29.45
C LEU A 138 19.92 8.11 -30.04
N GLU A 139 19.05 7.32 -29.44
CA GLU A 139 18.64 6.00 -29.91
C GLU A 139 17.12 5.93 -30.02
N PRO A 140 16.58 5.06 -30.91
CA PRO A 140 15.14 4.94 -31.09
C PRO A 140 14.47 4.35 -29.85
N LEU A 141 13.24 4.79 -29.56
CA LEU A 141 12.34 4.13 -28.63
C LEU A 141 11.50 3.11 -29.41
N ARG A 142 11.47 1.87 -28.93
CA ARG A 142 10.79 0.78 -29.63
C ARG A 142 9.31 0.72 -29.25
N GLY A 143 8.50 0.53 -30.27
CA GLY A 143 7.09 0.20 -30.13
C GLY A 143 6.85 -1.30 -30.03
N TRP A 144 5.59 -1.66 -29.78
CA TRP A 144 5.13 -3.05 -29.72
C TRP A 144 3.64 -3.15 -29.98
N SER A 145 3.16 -4.37 -30.17
CA SER A 145 1.74 -4.69 -30.31
C SER A 145 1.28 -5.59 -29.18
N THR A 146 0.04 -5.39 -28.76
CA THR A 146 -0.72 -6.22 -27.84
C THR A 146 -2.05 -6.60 -28.51
N PRO A 147 -2.85 -7.48 -27.95
CA PRO A 147 -4.22 -7.70 -28.43
C PRO A 147 -5.09 -6.44 -28.43
N HIS A 148 -4.77 -5.45 -27.59
CA HIS A 148 -5.62 -4.29 -27.33
C HIS A 148 -5.13 -3.00 -28.00
N TYR A 149 -3.85 -2.89 -28.34
CA TYR A 149 -3.29 -1.71 -29.00
C TYR A 149 -1.94 -1.99 -29.67
N THR A 150 -1.58 -1.12 -30.60
CA THR A 150 -0.23 -1.08 -31.20
C THR A 150 0.34 0.31 -30.99
N VAL A 151 1.61 0.36 -30.57
CA VAL A 151 2.41 1.58 -30.50
C VAL A 151 3.62 1.43 -31.41
N THR A 152 3.99 2.53 -32.07
CA THR A 152 5.04 2.55 -33.10
C THR A 152 6.38 3.03 -32.54
N ASP A 153 7.46 2.64 -33.23
CA ASP A 153 8.80 3.15 -32.94
C ASP A 153 8.85 4.68 -33.05
N VAL A 154 9.65 5.30 -32.19
CA VAL A 154 10.07 6.69 -32.34
C VAL A 154 11.53 6.70 -32.75
N ALA A 155 11.84 7.26 -33.92
CA ALA A 155 13.17 7.22 -34.50
C ALA A 155 14.20 8.03 -33.69
N ALA A 156 15.45 7.61 -33.73
CA ALA A 156 16.56 8.46 -33.31
C ALA A 156 16.56 9.79 -34.09
N GLY A 157 16.96 10.88 -33.44
CA GLY A 157 16.88 12.25 -33.98
C GLY A 157 15.50 12.91 -33.82
N SER A 158 14.45 12.19 -33.38
CA SER A 158 13.16 12.82 -33.01
C SER A 158 13.37 13.81 -31.88
N GLN A 159 12.66 14.94 -31.95
CA GLN A 159 12.86 16.06 -31.02
C GLN A 159 11.63 16.47 -30.27
N VAL A 160 11.81 16.89 -29.02
CA VAL A 160 10.81 17.59 -28.21
C VAL A 160 11.45 18.78 -27.49
N ASP A 161 10.84 19.94 -27.61
CA ASP A 161 11.30 21.17 -26.94
C ASP A 161 10.62 21.28 -25.56
N THR A 162 11.29 20.80 -24.53
CA THR A 162 10.77 20.81 -23.14
C THR A 162 10.60 22.24 -22.59
N ARG A 163 11.18 23.27 -23.19
CA ARG A 163 10.99 24.67 -22.81
C ARG A 163 9.56 25.14 -23.08
N ARG A 164 8.82 24.48 -23.98
CA ARG A 164 7.41 24.74 -24.26
C ARG A 164 6.46 24.11 -23.27
N ILE A 165 6.95 23.15 -22.46
CA ILE A 165 6.14 22.46 -21.47
C ILE A 165 5.86 23.43 -20.32
N LEU A 166 4.58 23.61 -20.00
CA LEU A 166 4.10 24.48 -18.95
C LEU A 166 4.08 23.75 -17.61
N ASP A 167 4.11 24.49 -16.52
CA ASP A 167 3.95 23.89 -15.18
C ASP A 167 2.49 23.54 -14.89
N VAL A 168 1.54 24.33 -15.41
CA VAL A 168 0.09 24.12 -15.27
C VAL A 168 -0.56 24.19 -16.64
N TYR A 169 -1.57 23.37 -16.87
CA TYR A 169 -2.36 23.33 -18.10
C TYR A 169 -3.81 23.67 -17.81
N ASP A 170 -4.40 24.44 -18.73
CA ASP A 170 -5.81 24.86 -18.73
C ASP A 170 -6.32 24.98 -20.18
N ASP A 171 -7.57 25.43 -20.33
CA ASP A 171 -8.22 25.60 -21.65
C ASP A 171 -7.55 26.69 -22.52
N GLN A 172 -6.66 27.52 -21.96
CA GLN A 172 -5.92 28.56 -22.66
C GLN A 172 -4.51 28.13 -23.05
N SER A 173 -4.10 26.92 -22.67
CA SER A 173 -2.79 26.39 -23.00
C SER A 173 -2.62 26.20 -24.49
N SER A 174 -1.46 26.66 -25.03
CA SER A 174 -1.26 26.62 -26.48
C SER A 174 -1.18 25.19 -27.02
N PRO A 175 -1.61 24.95 -28.27
CA PRO A 175 -1.51 23.63 -28.89
C PRO A 175 -0.08 23.08 -28.92
N GLU A 176 0.94 23.95 -29.07
CA GLU A 176 2.35 23.57 -29.07
C GLU A 176 2.81 23.10 -27.69
N ALA A 177 2.34 23.74 -26.61
CA ALA A 177 2.63 23.32 -25.25
C ALA A 177 1.96 21.97 -24.94
N CYS A 178 0.71 21.81 -25.35
CA CYS A 178 -0.04 20.54 -25.19
C CYS A 178 0.63 19.41 -25.99
N ALA A 179 1.06 19.70 -27.23
CA ALA A 179 1.76 18.72 -28.07
C ALA A 179 3.13 18.33 -27.45
N ALA A 180 3.87 19.30 -26.90
CA ALA A 180 5.16 19.03 -26.30
C ALA A 180 5.06 18.10 -25.07
N VAL A 181 4.13 18.38 -24.16
CA VAL A 181 3.92 17.53 -22.96
C VAL A 181 3.40 16.16 -23.33
N ALA A 182 2.43 16.06 -24.26
CA ALA A 182 1.92 14.78 -24.73
C ALA A 182 3.00 13.93 -25.39
N THR A 183 3.88 14.57 -26.18
CA THR A 183 5.03 13.89 -26.82
C THR A 183 5.98 13.33 -25.76
N LEU A 184 6.35 14.13 -24.76
CA LEU A 184 7.26 13.68 -23.71
C LEU A 184 6.64 12.56 -22.88
N SER A 185 5.38 12.70 -22.48
CA SER A 185 4.65 11.66 -21.72
C SER A 185 4.58 10.33 -22.48
N TYR A 186 4.29 10.39 -23.80
CA TYR A 186 4.25 9.20 -24.65
C TYR A 186 5.64 8.55 -24.80
N TRP A 187 6.69 9.34 -25.03
CA TRP A 187 8.06 8.82 -25.16
C TRP A 187 8.53 8.15 -23.87
N LEU A 188 8.22 8.74 -22.72
CA LEU A 188 8.55 8.12 -21.43
C LEU A 188 7.72 6.85 -21.21
N GLY A 189 6.47 6.81 -21.65
CA GLY A 189 5.67 5.59 -21.66
C GLY A 189 6.28 4.48 -22.51
N LEU A 190 6.83 4.80 -23.71
CA LEU A 190 7.60 3.85 -24.51
C LEU A 190 8.87 3.40 -23.79
N ALA A 191 9.62 4.35 -23.21
CA ALA A 191 10.86 4.07 -22.50
C ALA A 191 10.70 3.05 -21.37
N VAL A 192 9.59 3.10 -20.63
CA VAL A 192 9.32 2.17 -19.54
C VAL A 192 8.52 0.93 -19.97
N HIS A 193 8.24 0.79 -21.25
CA HIS A 193 7.40 -0.29 -21.80
C HIS A 193 6.03 -0.35 -21.10
N MET A 194 5.32 0.78 -21.11
CA MET A 194 4.05 0.96 -20.39
C MET A 194 2.99 -0.03 -20.85
N LYS A 195 2.37 -0.69 -19.93
CA LYS A 195 1.12 -1.44 -20.16
C LYS A 195 -0.03 -0.46 -20.03
N TRP A 196 -0.46 0.10 -21.17
CA TRP A 196 -1.51 1.10 -21.20
C TRP A 196 -2.91 0.50 -20.97
N GLY A 197 -3.75 1.21 -20.25
CA GLY A 197 -5.15 0.89 -20.01
C GLY A 197 -5.98 2.15 -19.79
N LEU A 198 -7.32 1.99 -19.83
CA LEU A 198 -8.25 3.12 -19.72
C LEU A 198 -8.35 3.67 -18.28
N GLN A 199 -8.28 2.81 -17.28
CA GLN A 199 -8.40 3.19 -15.87
C GLN A 199 -7.07 3.10 -15.11
N ALA A 200 -6.17 2.26 -15.56
CA ALA A 200 -4.85 2.11 -14.97
C ALA A 200 -3.83 1.74 -16.06
N SER A 201 -2.70 2.41 -16.05
CA SER A 201 -1.51 2.07 -16.85
C SER A 201 -0.35 1.77 -15.91
N SER A 202 0.41 0.71 -16.17
CA SER A 202 1.46 0.23 -15.27
C SER A 202 2.78 -0.02 -15.98
N ALA A 203 3.88 0.25 -15.28
CA ALA A 203 5.23 -0.06 -15.74
C ALA A 203 6.15 -0.36 -14.55
N ASN A 204 7.28 -0.99 -14.83
CA ASN A 204 8.35 -1.16 -13.85
C ASN A 204 9.30 0.04 -13.94
N SER A 205 9.48 0.76 -12.83
CA SER A 205 10.32 1.97 -12.75
C SER A 205 11.77 1.73 -13.13
N GLN A 206 12.32 0.56 -12.79
CA GLN A 206 13.71 0.20 -13.12
C GLN A 206 13.98 0.29 -14.62
N ARG A 207 12.97 0.03 -15.46
CA ARG A 207 13.10 0.10 -16.93
C ARG A 207 13.42 1.49 -17.45
N ALA A 208 13.16 2.56 -16.69
CA ALA A 208 13.43 3.93 -17.12
C ALA A 208 14.93 4.23 -17.21
N ALA A 209 15.76 3.60 -16.40
CA ALA A 209 17.16 3.99 -16.23
C ALA A 209 17.98 3.85 -17.53
N GLU A 210 17.83 2.77 -18.26
CA GLU A 210 18.60 2.54 -19.50
C GLU A 210 18.17 3.48 -20.63
N PRO A 211 16.88 3.63 -21.00
CA PRO A 211 16.47 4.58 -22.03
C PRO A 211 16.80 6.04 -21.68
N LEU A 212 16.68 6.44 -20.41
CA LEU A 212 17.08 7.80 -20.01
C LEU A 212 18.55 8.06 -20.29
N ARG A 213 19.43 7.09 -20.09
CA ARG A 213 20.86 7.22 -20.47
C ARG A 213 21.07 7.17 -21.98
N ARG A 214 20.55 6.12 -22.63
CA ARG A 214 20.88 5.81 -24.03
C ARG A 214 20.11 6.66 -25.05
N SER A 215 18.79 6.76 -24.85
CA SER A 215 17.93 7.47 -25.81
C SER A 215 17.78 8.95 -25.46
N PHE A 216 17.64 9.31 -24.18
CA PHE A 216 17.50 10.71 -23.75
C PHE A 216 18.83 11.41 -23.46
N GLY A 217 19.95 10.66 -23.40
CA GLY A 217 21.29 11.20 -23.20
C GLY A 217 21.58 11.76 -21.81
N TRP A 218 20.84 11.31 -20.81
CA TRP A 218 21.03 11.73 -19.41
C TRP A 218 22.25 11.05 -18.81
N GLN A 219 23.07 11.81 -18.08
CA GLN A 219 24.35 11.31 -17.58
C GLN A 219 24.30 10.85 -16.14
N TYR A 220 23.49 11.50 -15.30
CA TYR A 220 23.25 11.04 -13.94
C TYR A 220 21.87 10.37 -13.87
N VAL A 221 21.87 9.05 -13.78
CA VAL A 221 20.67 8.23 -13.71
C VAL A 221 20.96 7.04 -12.80
N HIS A 222 20.41 7.04 -11.60
CA HIS A 222 20.56 5.96 -10.65
C HIS A 222 19.20 5.44 -10.22
N TYR A 223 18.93 4.19 -10.55
CA TYR A 223 17.84 3.45 -9.93
C TYR A 223 18.33 2.90 -8.59
N VAL A 224 17.62 3.21 -7.53
CA VAL A 224 17.89 2.74 -6.17
C VAL A 224 16.62 2.17 -5.60
N ASP A 225 16.74 1.09 -4.85
CA ASP A 225 15.63 0.55 -4.06
C ASP A 225 16.04 0.44 -2.58
N SER A 226 15.11 0.73 -1.68
CA SER A 226 15.37 0.80 -0.25
C SER A 226 15.85 -0.53 0.33
N TYR A 227 15.53 -1.63 -0.33
CA TYR A 227 15.96 -2.96 0.04
C TYR A 227 17.50 -3.12 0.01
N ARG A 228 18.18 -2.36 -0.84
CA ARG A 228 19.65 -2.42 -1.02
C ARG A 228 20.42 -1.46 -0.12
N TYR A 229 19.74 -0.71 0.74
CA TYR A 229 20.40 0.25 1.62
C TYR A 229 20.03 0.01 3.08
N ALA A 230 20.95 0.30 3.97
CA ALA A 230 20.64 0.33 5.38
C ALA A 230 19.61 1.43 5.67
N PRO A 231 18.66 1.24 6.60
CA PRO A 231 17.61 2.23 6.89
C PRO A 231 18.15 3.63 7.22
N ASP A 232 19.30 3.71 7.89
CA ASP A 232 20.02 4.94 8.22
C ASP A 232 20.78 5.57 7.05
N ALA A 233 20.89 4.88 5.92
CA ALA A 233 21.48 5.41 4.68
C ALA A 233 20.43 5.89 3.68
N TRP A 234 19.21 5.33 3.71
CA TRP A 234 18.15 5.61 2.74
C TRP A 234 17.66 7.06 2.80
N LEU A 235 17.19 7.53 3.95
CA LEU A 235 16.69 8.91 4.09
C LEU A 235 17.78 9.96 3.86
N PRO A 236 18.99 9.84 4.41
CA PRO A 236 20.08 10.78 4.11
C PRO A 236 20.45 10.85 2.63
N MET A 237 20.31 9.77 1.88
CA MET A 237 20.51 9.76 0.44
C MET A 237 19.47 10.65 -0.26
N LEU A 238 18.19 10.49 0.07
CA LEU A 238 17.11 11.29 -0.50
C LEU A 238 17.24 12.77 -0.13
N TYR A 239 17.56 13.08 1.13
CA TYR A 239 17.79 14.47 1.57
C TYR A 239 18.92 15.15 0.79
N ARG A 240 20.04 14.45 0.57
CA ARG A 240 21.16 15.00 -0.22
C ARG A 240 20.79 15.32 -1.67
N GLU A 241 19.96 14.49 -2.29
CA GLU A 241 19.44 14.78 -3.63
C GLU A 241 18.62 16.08 -3.64
N LEU A 242 17.67 16.21 -2.73
CA LEU A 242 16.85 17.43 -2.60
C LEU A 242 17.70 18.66 -2.27
N GLU A 243 18.62 18.56 -1.32
CA GLU A 243 19.55 19.63 -0.95
C GLU A 243 20.46 20.08 -2.11
N SER A 244 20.67 19.18 -3.09
CA SER A 244 21.40 19.48 -4.31
C SER A 244 20.51 20.04 -5.42
N GLY A 245 19.24 20.35 -5.13
CA GLY A 245 18.28 20.90 -6.09
C GLY A 245 17.78 19.88 -7.11
N ARG A 246 17.79 18.59 -6.80
CA ARG A 246 17.33 17.55 -7.68
C ARG A 246 16.04 16.92 -7.17
N PRO A 247 14.91 17.07 -7.89
CA PRO A 247 13.68 16.37 -7.57
C PRO A 247 13.85 14.87 -7.81
N ILE A 248 13.16 14.06 -7.02
CA ILE A 248 13.32 12.62 -7.01
C ILE A 248 12.03 11.97 -7.51
N TYR A 249 12.14 11.10 -8.52
CA TYR A 249 11.10 10.11 -8.78
C TYR A 249 11.10 9.11 -7.62
N TYR A 250 9.94 8.91 -7.02
CA TYR A 250 9.77 7.96 -5.92
C TYR A 250 8.59 7.03 -6.20
N ALA A 251 8.73 5.78 -5.84
CA ALA A 251 7.66 4.82 -5.96
C ALA A 251 7.71 3.81 -4.81
N GLY A 252 6.57 3.20 -4.57
CA GLY A 252 6.43 2.09 -3.65
C GLY A 252 5.30 1.19 -4.09
N SER A 253 5.25 -0.01 -3.56
CA SER A 253 4.18 -0.95 -3.84
C SER A 253 3.51 -1.44 -2.55
N THR A 254 2.26 -1.82 -2.70
CA THR A 254 1.51 -2.55 -1.68
C THR A 254 2.00 -4.00 -1.60
N MET A 255 1.60 -4.72 -0.57
CA MET A 255 1.85 -6.16 -0.49
C MET A 255 1.23 -6.95 -1.65
N ARG A 256 0.22 -6.40 -2.33
CA ARG A 256 -0.37 -6.98 -3.55
C ARG A 256 0.36 -6.57 -4.82
N LEU A 257 1.52 -5.90 -4.68
CA LEU A 257 2.34 -5.39 -5.76
C LEU A 257 1.61 -4.35 -6.64
N ASN A 258 0.52 -3.76 -6.16
CA ASN A 258 -0.04 -2.56 -6.74
C ASN A 258 0.84 -1.39 -6.31
N GLY A 259 1.39 -0.69 -7.25
CA GLY A 259 2.32 0.41 -7.00
C GLY A 259 1.76 1.76 -7.41
N HIS A 260 2.37 2.80 -6.85
CA HIS A 260 2.20 4.17 -7.32
C HIS A 260 3.54 4.86 -7.39
N ALA A 261 3.74 5.63 -8.46
CA ALA A 261 4.89 6.48 -8.66
C ALA A 261 4.47 7.94 -8.52
N PHE A 262 5.28 8.70 -7.79
CA PHE A 262 5.06 10.11 -7.50
C PHE A 262 6.41 10.83 -7.40
N ILE A 263 6.39 12.11 -7.09
CA ILE A 263 7.61 12.90 -6.95
C ILE A 263 7.75 13.35 -5.51
N ILE A 264 8.98 13.33 -5.00
CA ILE A 264 9.38 14.09 -3.83
C ILE A 264 10.35 15.20 -4.28
N ASP A 265 10.05 16.44 -3.94
CA ASP A 265 10.77 17.60 -4.46
C ASP A 265 11.09 18.67 -3.42
N GLY A 266 10.85 18.36 -2.15
CA GLY A 266 11.16 19.25 -1.04
C GLY A 266 11.17 18.48 0.28
N VAL A 267 11.66 19.11 1.33
CA VAL A 267 11.65 18.59 2.70
C VAL A 267 11.52 19.72 3.71
N ASP A 268 10.66 19.55 4.72
CA ASP A 268 10.47 20.53 5.79
C ASP A 268 11.42 20.29 6.99
N GLU A 269 11.36 21.16 7.99
CA GLU A 269 12.20 21.07 9.20
C GLU A 269 11.99 19.79 10.00
N ALA A 270 10.83 19.17 9.90
CA ALA A 270 10.51 17.93 10.59
C ALA A 270 10.89 16.68 9.77
N GLY A 271 11.46 16.84 8.57
CA GLY A 271 11.84 15.74 7.68
C GLY A 271 10.70 15.17 6.88
N ARG A 272 9.55 15.86 6.78
CA ARG A 272 8.46 15.46 5.89
C ARG A 272 8.80 15.87 4.46
N PHE A 273 8.60 14.98 3.54
CA PHE A 273 8.82 15.21 2.12
C PHE A 273 7.64 15.93 1.48
N HIS A 274 7.92 16.95 0.65
CA HIS A 274 6.90 17.49 -0.25
C HIS A 274 6.65 16.51 -1.39
N VAL A 275 5.38 16.15 -1.59
CA VAL A 275 4.93 15.12 -2.50
C VAL A 275 4.01 15.71 -3.55
N LEU A 276 4.27 15.37 -4.82
CA LEU A 276 3.37 15.61 -5.95
C LEU A 276 2.80 14.25 -6.39
N TRP A 277 1.55 14.00 -6.04
CA TRP A 277 0.91 12.70 -6.25
C TRP A 277 0.56 12.40 -7.72
N GLY A 278 0.49 13.42 -8.59
CA GLY A 278 0.11 13.25 -10.00
C GLY A 278 -1.40 13.16 -10.24
N TYR A 279 -2.21 13.69 -9.34
CA TYR A 279 -3.68 13.75 -9.41
C TYR A 279 -4.20 15.18 -9.53
N GLY A 280 -3.63 15.99 -10.43
CA GLY A 280 -4.09 17.36 -10.69
C GLY A 280 -3.83 18.34 -9.55
N GLY A 281 -2.84 18.07 -8.71
CA GLY A 281 -2.50 18.89 -7.55
C GLY A 281 -3.43 18.67 -6.36
N GLN A 282 -4.24 17.62 -6.38
CA GLN A 282 -5.10 17.27 -5.26
C GLN A 282 -4.26 16.71 -4.12
N TYR A 283 -4.36 17.35 -2.96
CA TYR A 283 -3.63 16.97 -1.75
C TYR A 283 -2.11 16.86 -1.92
N ASP A 284 -1.51 17.58 -2.87
CA ASP A 284 -0.07 17.75 -2.90
C ASP A 284 0.37 18.52 -1.65
N GLY A 285 1.51 18.14 -1.07
CA GLY A 285 1.97 18.74 0.18
C GLY A 285 3.04 17.94 0.88
N TYR A 286 3.26 18.25 2.15
CA TYR A 286 4.27 17.61 2.98
C TYR A 286 3.71 16.42 3.73
N PHE A 287 4.42 15.28 3.67
CA PHE A 287 4.02 14.04 4.33
C PHE A 287 5.21 13.36 4.99
N ASP A 288 4.95 12.77 6.15
CA ASP A 288 5.87 11.83 6.76
C ASP A 288 5.75 10.48 6.02
N LEU A 289 6.77 10.16 5.23
CA LEU A 289 6.86 8.89 4.51
C LEU A 289 7.59 7.80 5.32
N ASN A 290 8.05 8.08 6.54
CA ASN A 290 8.79 7.13 7.37
C ASN A 290 7.95 5.91 7.76
N VAL A 291 6.64 6.07 7.87
CA VAL A 291 5.73 4.95 8.13
C VAL A 291 5.82 3.87 7.06
N LEU A 292 6.20 4.25 5.85
CA LEU A 292 6.41 3.32 4.74
C LEU A 292 7.56 2.36 5.03
N CYS A 293 8.50 2.73 5.91
CA CYS A 293 9.64 1.91 6.32
C CYS A 293 9.34 1.03 7.54
N ALA A 294 8.24 1.27 8.25
CA ALA A 294 7.91 0.62 9.51
C ALA A 294 7.02 -0.62 9.35
N ALA A 295 7.25 -1.45 8.35
CA ALA A 295 6.47 -2.66 8.17
C ALA A 295 6.64 -3.60 9.36
N ALA A 296 5.58 -3.78 10.12
CA ALA A 296 5.54 -4.78 11.16
C ALA A 296 4.90 -6.07 10.61
N PRO A 297 5.46 -7.24 10.89
CA PRO A 297 4.92 -8.51 10.42
C PRO A 297 3.64 -8.86 11.16
N ALA A 298 2.66 -9.37 10.45
CA ALA A 298 1.55 -10.08 11.03
C ALA A 298 1.92 -11.56 11.17
N TYR A 299 1.60 -12.16 12.32
CA TYR A 299 1.84 -13.60 12.55
C TYR A 299 0.80 -14.48 11.86
N ASP A 300 -0.43 -13.98 11.78
CA ASP A 300 -1.55 -14.54 11.03
C ASP A 300 -2.00 -13.47 10.05
N VAL A 301 -1.62 -13.64 8.78
CA VAL A 301 -1.88 -12.64 7.74
C VAL A 301 -3.31 -12.79 7.27
N GLN A 302 -4.17 -11.89 7.67
CA GLN A 302 -5.53 -11.79 7.17
C GLN A 302 -5.57 -10.90 5.90
N PRO A 303 -6.61 -11.00 5.05
CA PRO A 303 -6.71 -10.18 3.84
C PRO A 303 -6.62 -8.67 4.09
N ASP A 304 -7.16 -8.19 5.22
CA ASP A 304 -7.09 -6.77 5.60
C ASP A 304 -5.66 -6.34 5.98
N ASP A 305 -4.81 -7.28 6.38
CA ASP A 305 -3.40 -7.03 6.66
C ASP A 305 -2.56 -6.95 5.39
N GLN A 306 -3.08 -7.47 4.27
CA GLN A 306 -2.47 -7.41 2.94
C GLN A 306 -2.86 -6.16 2.17
N VAL A 307 -3.70 -5.29 2.74
CA VAL A 307 -4.26 -4.14 2.05
C VAL A 307 -3.30 -2.97 2.13
N ASN A 308 -3.05 -2.41 0.96
CA ASN A 308 -2.73 -1.04 0.61
C ASN A 308 -1.73 -0.32 1.53
N GLY A 309 -0.62 -0.01 1.01
CA GLY A 309 0.44 0.80 1.55
C GLY A 309 1.69 0.64 0.70
N PHE A 310 2.43 1.72 0.54
CA PHE A 310 3.63 1.73 -0.32
C PHE A 310 4.90 1.33 0.44
N PHE A 311 4.79 0.52 1.48
CA PHE A 311 5.91 0.13 2.32
C PHE A 311 6.77 -1.00 1.75
N CYS A 312 6.27 -1.68 0.70
CA CYS A 312 7.03 -2.68 -0.04
C CYS A 312 7.71 -2.04 -1.24
N ASN A 313 8.90 -2.55 -1.58
CA ASN A 313 9.62 -2.16 -2.78
C ASN A 313 9.70 -0.64 -2.98
N GLN A 314 10.05 0.10 -1.93
CA GLN A 314 10.31 1.52 -2.08
C GLN A 314 11.52 1.72 -2.98
N GLU A 315 11.34 2.50 -4.03
CA GLU A 315 12.35 2.74 -5.04
C GLU A 315 12.39 4.21 -5.44
N ALA A 316 13.54 4.65 -5.91
CA ALA A 316 13.73 5.99 -6.43
C ALA A 316 14.58 5.97 -7.70
N LEU A 317 14.35 6.96 -8.56
CA LEU A 317 15.26 7.33 -9.63
C LEU A 317 15.85 8.70 -9.30
N LEU A 318 17.16 8.72 -9.18
CA LEU A 318 17.95 9.92 -8.95
C LEU A 318 18.44 10.38 -10.31
N LEU A 319 18.00 11.58 -10.73
CA LEU A 319 18.05 11.97 -12.14
C LEU A 319 18.64 13.37 -12.33
N HIS A 320 19.59 13.52 -13.25
CA HIS A 320 20.04 14.80 -13.76
C HIS A 320 20.54 14.67 -15.22
N PRO A 321 20.26 15.65 -16.11
CA PRO A 321 20.70 15.56 -17.50
C PRO A 321 22.24 15.57 -17.64
N ASP A 322 22.95 16.27 -16.76
CA ASP A 322 24.41 16.35 -16.79
C ASP A 322 25.03 15.44 -15.71
N ALA A 323 26.32 15.12 -15.89
CA ALA A 323 27.05 14.33 -14.91
C ALA A 323 27.12 15.06 -13.56
N GLN A 324 26.82 14.32 -12.49
CA GLN A 324 26.89 14.80 -11.12
C GLN A 324 27.89 13.94 -10.36
N GLN A 325 28.75 14.58 -9.57
CA GLN A 325 29.58 13.86 -8.60
C GLN A 325 28.84 13.79 -7.27
N VAL A 326 28.18 12.68 -7.02
CA VAL A 326 27.50 12.41 -5.75
C VAL A 326 28.01 11.08 -5.23
N ALA A 327 28.54 11.10 -4.01
CA ALA A 327 28.88 9.87 -3.33
C ALA A 327 27.58 9.13 -2.95
N MET A 328 27.31 8.03 -3.62
CA MET A 328 26.25 7.11 -3.22
C MET A 328 26.69 6.38 -1.94
N PRO A 329 25.79 6.15 -0.99
CA PRO A 329 26.10 5.27 0.12
C PRO A 329 26.41 3.87 -0.39
N ASP A 330 27.21 3.13 0.35
CA ASP A 330 27.49 1.74 0.02
C ASP A 330 26.18 0.95 -0.02
N SER A 331 25.92 0.30 -1.13
CA SER A 331 24.80 -0.61 -1.23
C SER A 331 25.14 -1.89 -0.45
N LEU A 332 24.17 -2.39 0.29
CA LEU A 332 24.28 -3.72 0.88
C LEU A 332 24.33 -4.74 -0.27
N GLU A 333 25.30 -5.61 -0.24
CA GLU A 333 25.29 -6.77 -1.12
C GLU A 333 24.13 -7.67 -0.68
N ARG A 334 23.01 -7.56 -1.40
CA ARG A 334 21.85 -8.40 -1.18
C ARG A 334 21.75 -9.42 -2.31
N THR A 335 21.68 -10.66 -1.88
CA THR A 335 21.64 -11.82 -2.78
C THR A 335 20.22 -12.27 -3.07
N GLY A 336 19.20 -11.62 -2.49
CA GLY A 336 17.82 -12.11 -2.47
C GLY A 336 17.66 -13.38 -1.64
N SER A 337 18.64 -13.66 -0.78
CA SER A 337 18.72 -14.89 -0.01
C SER A 337 18.84 -14.68 1.50
N GLU A 338 18.60 -13.47 1.96
CA GLU A 338 18.72 -13.08 3.36
C GLU A 338 17.64 -13.72 4.22
N ILE A 339 16.43 -13.91 3.67
CA ILE A 339 15.40 -14.70 4.33
C ILE A 339 15.59 -16.16 3.92
N VAL A 340 15.78 -16.98 4.92
CA VAL A 340 15.82 -18.44 4.76
C VAL A 340 14.53 -19.02 5.30
N VAL A 341 13.90 -19.88 4.52
CA VAL A 341 12.77 -20.70 4.98
C VAL A 341 13.35 -22.01 5.45
N ASP A 342 13.39 -22.20 6.76
CA ASP A 342 13.98 -23.39 7.39
C ASP A 342 13.13 -24.63 7.20
N SER A 343 11.82 -24.45 7.27
CA SER A 343 10.84 -25.52 7.06
C SER A 343 9.46 -24.94 6.77
N ILE A 344 8.62 -25.78 6.19
CA ILE A 344 7.20 -25.47 5.98
C ILE A 344 6.33 -26.60 6.52
N ARG A 345 5.10 -26.25 6.88
CA ARG A 345 4.10 -27.22 7.33
C ARG A 345 2.72 -26.82 6.84
N TRP A 346 2.13 -27.64 6.01
CA TRP A 346 0.73 -27.51 5.66
C TRP A 346 -0.16 -27.94 6.82
N GLU A 347 -1.11 -27.11 7.22
CA GLU A 347 -2.12 -27.48 8.23
C GLU A 347 -3.11 -28.53 7.68
N ALA A 348 -3.21 -28.60 6.36
CA ALA A 348 -4.01 -29.59 5.63
C ALA A 348 -3.46 -29.79 4.23
N ALA A 349 -3.82 -30.88 3.55
CA ALA A 349 -3.43 -31.09 2.15
C ALA A 349 -4.05 -29.98 1.27
N PRO A 350 -3.25 -29.23 0.49
CA PRO A 350 -3.76 -28.14 -0.33
C PRO A 350 -4.66 -28.67 -1.46
N ARG A 351 -5.71 -27.90 -1.78
CA ARG A 351 -6.66 -28.21 -2.85
C ARG A 351 -6.89 -26.99 -3.75
N VAL A 352 -7.17 -27.26 -5.02
CA VAL A 352 -7.56 -26.23 -5.98
C VAL A 352 -8.75 -25.43 -5.48
N GLY A 353 -8.66 -24.10 -5.56
CA GLY A 353 -9.73 -23.17 -5.20
C GLY A 353 -9.95 -22.94 -3.71
N THR A 354 -9.20 -23.65 -2.84
CA THR A 354 -9.34 -23.58 -1.38
C THR A 354 -8.14 -22.82 -0.78
N TYR A 355 -8.40 -21.88 0.12
CA TYR A 355 -7.35 -21.28 0.94
C TYR A 355 -6.88 -22.26 2.01
N THR A 356 -5.65 -22.74 1.88
CA THR A 356 -5.07 -23.71 2.81
C THR A 356 -4.03 -23.03 3.68
N PRO A 357 -4.11 -23.15 5.02
CA PRO A 357 -3.10 -22.58 5.90
C PRO A 357 -1.75 -23.29 5.75
N LEU A 358 -0.69 -22.49 5.58
CA LEU A 358 0.69 -22.93 5.45
C LEU A 358 1.53 -22.19 6.51
N ARG A 359 2.20 -22.94 7.39
CA ARG A 359 3.19 -22.39 8.31
C ARG A 359 4.55 -22.38 7.67
N LEU A 360 5.22 -21.25 7.76
CA LEU A 360 6.59 -21.05 7.33
C LEU A 360 7.44 -20.76 8.57
N TYR A 361 8.53 -21.47 8.76
CA TYR A 361 9.54 -21.17 9.77
C TYR A 361 10.69 -20.50 9.04
N VAL A 362 10.94 -19.23 9.38
CA VAL A 362 11.88 -18.40 8.64
C VAL A 362 12.88 -17.74 9.58
N HIS A 363 14.09 -17.47 9.10
CA HIS A 363 15.02 -16.62 9.80
C HIS A 363 15.68 -15.60 8.86
N ASN A 364 16.16 -14.50 9.46
CA ASN A 364 16.97 -13.50 8.76
C ASN A 364 18.45 -13.89 8.88
N ALA A 365 19.04 -14.35 7.79
CA ALA A 365 20.46 -14.70 7.71
C ALA A 365 21.38 -13.48 7.48
N ALA A 366 20.81 -12.29 7.21
CA ALA A 366 21.57 -11.06 7.04
C ALA A 366 22.14 -10.57 8.38
N PRO A 367 23.27 -9.84 8.36
CA PRO A 367 23.86 -9.25 9.57
C PRO A 367 23.13 -7.99 10.07
N HIS A 368 22.03 -7.59 9.44
CA HIS A 368 21.23 -6.41 9.75
C HIS A 368 19.74 -6.72 9.75
N ALA A 369 18.94 -5.84 10.34
CA ALA A 369 17.49 -5.93 10.28
C ALA A 369 17.00 -5.84 8.82
N LEU A 370 15.97 -6.61 8.50
CA LEU A 370 15.41 -6.70 7.16
C LEU A 370 13.90 -6.55 7.20
N THR A 371 13.37 -5.69 6.33
CA THR A 371 11.93 -5.59 6.05
C THR A 371 11.71 -5.86 4.57
N THR A 372 10.92 -6.87 4.26
CA THR A 372 10.76 -7.36 2.87
C THR A 372 9.41 -8.06 2.69
N PRO A 373 8.82 -8.05 1.48
CA PRO A 373 7.76 -8.98 1.16
C PRO A 373 8.31 -10.41 1.08
N LEU A 374 7.45 -11.38 1.35
CA LEU A 374 7.69 -12.79 1.06
C LEU A 374 6.57 -13.28 0.16
N VAL A 375 6.89 -13.58 -1.07
CA VAL A 375 5.93 -13.95 -2.11
C VAL A 375 6.06 -15.43 -2.44
N LEU A 376 4.94 -16.14 -2.40
CA LEU A 376 4.87 -17.57 -2.66
C LEU A 376 4.21 -17.83 -4.02
N PHE A 377 4.82 -18.74 -4.79
CA PHE A 377 4.32 -19.18 -6.09
C PHE A 377 4.36 -20.71 -6.20
N THR A 378 3.54 -21.24 -7.11
CA THR A 378 3.64 -22.65 -7.54
C THR A 378 3.84 -22.74 -9.04
N ASN A 379 4.70 -23.65 -9.46
CA ASN A 379 4.90 -23.99 -10.87
C ASN A 379 4.73 -25.50 -11.07
N LEU A 380 4.52 -25.93 -12.32
CA LEU A 380 4.66 -27.33 -12.69
C LEU A 380 6.10 -27.79 -12.43
N GLN A 381 6.28 -28.96 -11.86
CA GLN A 381 7.59 -29.47 -11.45
C GLN A 381 8.58 -29.60 -12.63
N THR A 382 8.07 -29.74 -13.86
CA THR A 382 8.84 -29.88 -15.10
C THR A 382 9.23 -28.56 -15.74
N ASP A 383 8.68 -27.42 -15.28
CA ASP A 383 8.89 -26.12 -15.91
C ASP A 383 9.85 -25.25 -15.11
N THR A 384 11.14 -25.44 -15.35
CA THR A 384 12.20 -24.65 -14.71
C THR A 384 12.39 -23.28 -15.35
N ALA A 385 11.81 -23.03 -16.53
CA ALA A 385 12.05 -21.83 -17.33
C ALA A 385 11.00 -20.72 -17.10
N ALA A 386 9.79 -21.07 -16.61
CA ALA A 386 8.65 -20.17 -16.64
C ALA A 386 8.24 -19.65 -15.25
N ILE A 387 9.16 -19.03 -14.52
CA ILE A 387 8.84 -18.24 -13.32
C ILE A 387 7.77 -17.18 -13.64
N GLN A 388 7.74 -16.70 -14.87
CA GLN A 388 6.74 -15.74 -15.36
C GLN A 388 5.32 -16.33 -15.55
N GLN A 389 5.15 -17.64 -15.46
CA GLN A 389 3.89 -18.37 -15.62
C GLN A 389 3.46 -19.13 -14.35
N GLY A 390 4.16 -18.92 -13.23
CA GLY A 390 3.77 -19.51 -11.94
C GLY A 390 2.47 -18.92 -11.41
N ASP A 391 1.67 -19.75 -10.77
CA ASP A 391 0.46 -19.31 -10.07
C ASP A 391 0.87 -18.62 -8.76
N PHE A 392 0.51 -17.36 -8.57
CA PHE A 392 0.62 -16.67 -7.29
C PHE A 392 -0.28 -17.34 -6.26
N ILE A 393 0.27 -17.71 -5.11
CA ILE A 393 -0.48 -18.43 -4.08
C ILE A 393 -0.48 -17.77 -2.71
N GLY A 394 0.41 -16.85 -2.44
CA GLY A 394 0.43 -16.17 -1.15
C GLY A 394 1.46 -15.05 -1.09
N LEU A 395 1.19 -14.08 -0.23
CA LEU A 395 2.06 -12.93 0.03
C LEU A 395 1.97 -12.56 1.50
N THR A 396 3.11 -12.25 2.11
CA THR A 396 3.19 -11.68 3.45
C THR A 396 4.31 -10.65 3.53
N GLY A 397 4.18 -9.67 4.42
CA GLY A 397 5.28 -8.79 4.80
C GLY A 397 6.03 -9.37 5.98
N LEU A 398 7.34 -9.19 5.99
CA LEU A 398 8.23 -9.70 6.99
C LEU A 398 9.20 -8.62 7.44
N SER A 399 9.33 -8.43 8.76
CA SER A 399 10.38 -7.61 9.35
C SER A 399 11.05 -8.41 10.46
N LEU A 400 12.34 -8.63 10.33
CA LEU A 400 13.15 -9.42 11.25
C LEU A 400 14.47 -8.73 11.56
N GLU A 401 14.83 -8.69 12.84
CA GLU A 401 16.19 -8.34 13.26
C GLU A 401 17.22 -9.36 12.74
N ALA A 402 18.49 -8.98 12.73
CA ALA A 402 19.59 -9.86 12.34
C ALA A 402 19.56 -11.16 13.14
N GLY A 403 19.57 -12.30 12.46
CA GLY A 403 19.54 -13.62 13.08
C GLY A 403 18.21 -14.00 13.74
N ALA A 404 17.22 -13.14 13.72
CA ALA A 404 15.91 -13.44 14.33
C ALA A 404 15.16 -14.51 13.53
N GLN A 405 14.45 -15.37 14.27
CA GLN A 405 13.60 -16.43 13.71
C GLN A 405 12.13 -16.10 13.91
N ARG A 406 11.28 -16.61 13.03
CA ARG A 406 9.83 -16.42 13.12
C ARG A 406 9.03 -17.54 12.47
N GLU A 407 7.87 -17.83 13.07
CA GLU A 407 6.81 -18.60 12.45
C GLU A 407 5.81 -17.64 11.80
N LEU A 408 5.42 -17.91 10.55
CA LEU A 408 4.40 -17.19 9.78
C LEU A 408 3.29 -18.15 9.43
N LEU A 409 2.04 -17.73 9.55
CA LEU A 409 0.89 -18.44 9.02
C LEU A 409 0.38 -17.67 7.80
N VAL A 410 0.44 -18.29 6.64
CA VAL A 410 -0.09 -17.73 5.39
C VAL A 410 -1.21 -18.60 4.86
N HIS A 411 -2.20 -17.99 4.23
CA HIS A 411 -3.33 -18.70 3.61
C HIS A 411 -3.12 -18.70 2.09
N VAL A 412 -2.81 -19.85 1.56
CA VAL A 412 -2.44 -20.02 0.15
C VAL A 412 -3.56 -20.66 -0.65
N ARG A 413 -3.82 -20.16 -1.85
CA ARG A 413 -4.81 -20.70 -2.78
C ARG A 413 -4.14 -21.03 -4.09
N ALA A 414 -4.25 -22.28 -4.51
CA ALA A 414 -3.79 -22.70 -5.81
C ALA A 414 -4.98 -22.80 -6.78
N ASP A 415 -4.79 -22.34 -8.02
CA ASP A 415 -5.80 -22.39 -9.07
C ASP A 415 -5.63 -23.61 -10.00
N ALA A 416 -4.52 -24.35 -9.84
CA ALA A 416 -4.27 -25.57 -10.60
C ALA A 416 -3.72 -26.68 -9.70
N GLY A 417 -4.13 -27.93 -9.99
CA GLY A 417 -3.79 -29.12 -9.23
C GLY A 417 -2.58 -29.89 -9.77
N GLY A 418 -2.25 -31.00 -9.11
CA GLY A 418 -1.16 -31.91 -9.46
C GLY A 418 0.12 -31.65 -8.68
N GLN A 419 1.20 -32.30 -9.11
CA GLN A 419 2.52 -32.10 -8.53
C GLN A 419 3.03 -30.70 -8.90
N ARG A 420 3.27 -29.88 -7.88
CA ARG A 420 3.71 -28.50 -8.01
C ARG A 420 4.98 -28.28 -7.21
N LEU A 421 5.88 -27.45 -7.73
CA LEU A 421 7.02 -26.94 -6.99
C LEU A 421 6.62 -25.63 -6.32
N LEU A 422 6.65 -25.62 -4.99
CA LEU A 422 6.44 -24.42 -4.21
C LEU A 422 7.74 -23.61 -4.17
N ARG A 423 7.65 -22.33 -4.47
CA ARG A 423 8.77 -21.39 -4.53
C ARG A 423 8.46 -20.11 -3.78
N PHE A 424 9.49 -19.41 -3.37
CA PHE A 424 9.35 -18.06 -2.83
C PHE A 424 10.39 -17.09 -3.39
N THR A 425 10.09 -15.83 -3.27
CA THR A 425 11.00 -14.71 -3.52
C THR A 425 10.77 -13.60 -2.51
N GLN A 426 11.81 -12.84 -2.22
CA GLN A 426 11.74 -11.65 -1.37
C GLN A 426 12.03 -10.36 -2.15
N ASP A 427 12.58 -10.48 -3.36
CA ASP A 427 12.98 -9.35 -4.22
C ASP A 427 12.27 -9.36 -5.59
N GLY A 428 11.44 -10.38 -5.86
CA GLY A 428 10.77 -10.56 -7.14
C GLY A 428 11.66 -11.03 -8.29
N VAL A 429 12.96 -11.24 -8.04
CA VAL A 429 13.98 -11.59 -9.05
C VAL A 429 14.61 -12.94 -8.74
N SER A 430 15.03 -13.11 -7.49
CA SER A 430 15.71 -14.31 -7.01
C SER A 430 14.71 -15.32 -6.47
N TRP A 431 14.56 -16.45 -7.14
CA TRP A 431 13.60 -17.49 -6.79
C TRP A 431 14.26 -18.66 -6.11
N ARG A 432 13.59 -19.19 -5.10
CA ARG A 432 14.05 -20.33 -4.31
C ARG A 432 13.01 -21.41 -4.23
N ASP A 433 13.46 -22.62 -4.42
CA ASP A 433 12.63 -23.81 -4.28
C ASP A 433 12.46 -24.12 -2.79
N LEU A 434 11.22 -24.40 -2.38
CA LEU A 434 10.89 -24.88 -1.04
C LEU A 434 10.72 -26.39 -1.05
N GLU A 435 9.62 -26.85 -1.65
CA GLU A 435 9.33 -28.27 -1.75
C GLU A 435 8.39 -28.58 -2.93
N SER A 436 8.39 -29.84 -3.34
CA SER A 436 7.35 -30.37 -4.22
C SER A 436 6.12 -30.74 -3.39
N THR A 437 4.97 -30.21 -3.76
CA THR A 437 3.71 -30.48 -3.08
C THR A 437 2.66 -30.97 -4.06
N ASN A 438 1.80 -31.89 -3.62
CA ASN A 438 0.69 -32.37 -4.43
C ASN A 438 -0.58 -31.57 -4.07
N ILE A 439 -1.01 -30.72 -5.00
CA ILE A 439 -2.25 -29.97 -4.87
C ILE A 439 -3.40 -30.85 -5.36
N LEU A 440 -4.27 -31.22 -4.45
CA LEU A 440 -5.40 -32.09 -4.73
C LEU A 440 -6.42 -31.40 -5.64
N PRO A 441 -7.19 -32.14 -6.42
CA PRO A 441 -8.28 -31.58 -7.22
C PRO A 441 -9.28 -30.81 -6.37
N ALA A 442 -9.98 -29.87 -7.00
CA ALA A 442 -11.12 -29.21 -6.38
C ALA A 442 -12.19 -30.24 -5.99
N VAL A 443 -12.83 -30.01 -4.85
CA VAL A 443 -14.01 -30.75 -4.42
C VAL A 443 -15.18 -29.81 -4.27
N ALA A 444 -16.38 -30.30 -4.53
CA ALA A 444 -17.60 -29.57 -4.24
C ALA A 444 -17.77 -29.52 -2.72
N ALA A 445 -17.37 -28.42 -2.13
CA ALA A 445 -17.49 -28.19 -0.69
C ALA A 445 -18.62 -27.19 -0.43
N SER A 446 -19.44 -27.47 0.57
CA SER A 446 -20.53 -26.58 1.00
C SER A 446 -20.17 -25.88 2.29
N LEU A 447 -20.48 -24.57 2.36
CA LEU A 447 -20.47 -23.79 3.58
C LEU A 447 -21.88 -23.25 3.83
N HIS A 448 -22.39 -23.53 5.01
CA HIS A 448 -23.61 -22.93 5.52
C HIS A 448 -23.25 -21.78 6.44
N PHE A 449 -23.86 -20.62 6.18
CA PHE A 449 -23.58 -19.42 6.91
C PHE A 449 -24.77 -19.04 7.80
N ASP A 450 -24.47 -18.56 9.02
CA ASP A 450 -25.41 -17.89 9.89
C ASP A 450 -24.80 -16.58 10.40
N LEU A 451 -25.56 -15.49 10.29
CA LEU A 451 -25.08 -14.15 10.63
C LEU A 451 -25.91 -13.63 11.82
N SER A 452 -25.23 -13.25 12.90
CA SER A 452 -25.89 -12.68 14.07
C SER A 452 -26.61 -11.37 13.73
N ALA A 453 -27.61 -11.04 14.55
CA ALA A 453 -28.13 -9.68 14.60
C ALA A 453 -27.00 -8.68 14.98
N PRO A 454 -27.11 -7.39 14.57
CA PRO A 454 -26.14 -6.37 14.95
C PRO A 454 -26.06 -6.22 16.46
N THR A 455 -24.85 -6.21 16.99
CA THR A 455 -24.59 -5.84 18.38
C THR A 455 -23.99 -4.44 18.37
N PHE A 456 -24.75 -3.45 18.80
CA PHE A 456 -24.27 -2.06 18.87
C PHE A 456 -23.31 -1.90 20.05
N LEU A 457 -22.10 -1.46 19.78
CA LEU A 457 -21.07 -1.18 20.79
C LEU A 457 -21.11 0.28 21.24
N SER A 458 -21.58 1.16 20.37
CA SER A 458 -21.88 2.57 20.61
C SER A 458 -22.83 3.07 19.51
N ASP A 459 -23.16 4.35 19.50
CA ASP A 459 -23.89 5.04 18.42
C ASP A 459 -23.06 5.18 17.12
N HIS A 460 -21.77 4.80 17.15
CA HIS A 460 -20.84 4.85 16.01
C HIS A 460 -20.14 3.52 15.72
N ALA A 461 -20.48 2.45 16.44
CA ALA A 461 -19.80 1.16 16.27
C ALA A 461 -20.76 -0.03 16.41
N VAL A 462 -20.58 -1.03 15.55
CA VAL A 462 -21.40 -2.26 15.52
C VAL A 462 -20.51 -3.48 15.33
N ARG A 463 -20.94 -4.59 15.89
CA ARG A 463 -20.28 -5.90 15.78
C ARG A 463 -21.26 -6.93 15.22
N PHE A 464 -20.73 -7.83 14.40
CA PHE A 464 -21.43 -9.01 13.90
C PHE A 464 -20.59 -10.26 14.14
N VAL A 465 -21.26 -11.39 14.30
CA VAL A 465 -20.63 -12.71 14.36
C VAL A 465 -21.18 -13.53 13.19
N LEU A 466 -20.29 -14.04 12.36
CA LEU A 466 -20.59 -15.01 11.31
C LEU A 466 -20.22 -16.40 11.80
N SER A 467 -21.14 -17.33 11.75
CA SER A 467 -20.89 -18.76 11.93
C SER A 467 -20.90 -19.43 10.56
N ALA A 468 -19.84 -20.18 10.23
CA ALA A 468 -19.76 -20.93 8.99
C ALA A 468 -19.56 -22.41 9.31
N THR A 469 -20.46 -23.26 8.81
CA THR A 469 -20.43 -24.70 9.03
C THR A 469 -20.08 -25.39 7.72
N ALA A 470 -19.01 -26.18 7.72
CA ALA A 470 -18.63 -27.00 6.56
C ALA A 470 -19.46 -28.28 6.51
N GLY A 471 -19.76 -28.73 5.29
CA GLY A 471 -20.33 -30.07 5.06
C GLY A 471 -19.28 -31.17 5.27
N ASP A 472 -19.34 -32.20 4.44
CA ASP A 472 -18.48 -33.40 4.55
C ASP A 472 -17.01 -33.13 4.20
N GLU A 473 -16.72 -31.97 3.61
CA GLU A 473 -15.37 -31.58 3.21
C GLU A 473 -14.93 -30.29 3.93
N ARG A 474 -13.64 -30.23 4.27
CA ARG A 474 -13.04 -29.01 4.82
C ARG A 474 -13.02 -27.90 3.78
N VAL A 475 -13.18 -26.67 4.23
CA VAL A 475 -13.20 -25.49 3.37
C VAL A 475 -12.32 -24.40 3.94
N GLY A 476 -11.38 -23.91 3.15
CA GLY A 476 -10.69 -22.63 3.41
C GLY A 476 -11.28 -21.57 2.49
N ALA A 477 -11.83 -20.53 3.07
CA ALA A 477 -12.59 -19.51 2.39
C ALA A 477 -12.03 -18.12 2.66
N LEU A 478 -12.10 -17.24 1.65
CA LEU A 478 -12.01 -15.80 1.84
C LEU A 478 -13.44 -15.27 1.93
N ILE A 479 -13.80 -14.76 3.09
CA ILE A 479 -15.09 -14.12 3.36
C ILE A 479 -14.91 -12.62 3.23
N THR A 480 -15.79 -11.96 2.48
CA THR A 480 -15.80 -10.50 2.38
C THR A 480 -17.06 -9.95 3.04
N TYR A 481 -16.86 -9.04 3.99
CA TYR A 481 -17.90 -8.26 4.63
C TYR A 481 -17.92 -6.87 4.00
N GLU A 482 -19.05 -6.45 3.47
CA GLU A 482 -19.22 -5.14 2.83
C GLU A 482 -20.36 -4.39 3.54
N LEU A 483 -20.02 -3.28 4.22
CA LEU A 483 -20.97 -2.43 4.91
C LEU A 483 -21.21 -1.17 4.10
N THR A 484 -22.43 -0.99 3.62
CA THR A 484 -22.82 0.13 2.73
C THR A 484 -23.89 0.99 3.41
N ALA A 485 -23.69 2.31 3.43
CA ALA A 485 -24.72 3.25 3.86
C ALA A 485 -25.83 3.35 2.80
N GLN A 486 -27.04 3.69 3.23
CA GLN A 486 -28.16 3.79 2.30
C GLN A 486 -27.92 4.92 1.27
N GLY A 487 -28.04 4.57 -0.01
CA GLY A 487 -27.82 5.50 -1.12
C GLY A 487 -26.38 5.56 -1.63
N GLU A 488 -25.43 4.94 -0.96
CA GLU A 488 -24.06 4.81 -1.44
C GLU A 488 -23.90 3.58 -2.36
N ARG A 489 -23.01 3.67 -3.33
CA ARG A 489 -22.72 2.57 -4.27
C ARG A 489 -21.59 1.65 -3.77
N GLU A 490 -20.71 2.16 -2.95
CA GLU A 490 -19.56 1.44 -2.39
C GLU A 490 -19.60 1.51 -0.87
N GLY A 491 -19.21 0.42 -0.22
CA GLY A 491 -19.18 0.29 1.23
C GLY A 491 -17.77 0.00 1.76
N THR A 492 -17.64 0.08 3.08
CA THR A 492 -16.45 -0.38 3.78
C THR A 492 -16.35 -1.90 3.69
N ARG A 493 -15.22 -2.41 3.20
CA ARG A 493 -14.99 -3.86 3.01
C ARG A 493 -13.95 -4.37 3.98
N HIS A 494 -14.23 -5.56 4.55
CA HIS A 494 -13.30 -6.36 5.33
C HIS A 494 -13.21 -7.76 4.74
N GLY A 495 -12.00 -8.24 4.47
CA GLY A 495 -11.72 -9.61 4.08
C GLY A 495 -11.23 -10.42 5.28
N ARG A 496 -11.66 -11.68 5.39
CA ARG A 496 -11.20 -12.63 6.40
C ARG A 496 -10.98 -14.00 5.79
N TYR A 497 -9.84 -14.61 6.12
CA TYR A 497 -9.65 -16.02 5.86
C TYR A 497 -10.32 -16.83 6.95
N LEU A 498 -11.14 -17.78 6.54
CA LEU A 498 -11.85 -18.69 7.43
C LEU A 498 -11.54 -20.13 6.98
N TYR A 499 -11.00 -20.91 7.88
CA TYR A 499 -10.75 -22.33 7.65
C TYR A 499 -11.67 -23.16 8.54
N VAL A 500 -12.47 -24.02 7.92
CA VAL A 500 -13.50 -24.82 8.60
C VAL A 500 -13.24 -26.29 8.30
N ALA A 501 -13.02 -27.09 9.34
CA ALA A 501 -12.86 -28.53 9.18
C ALA A 501 -14.19 -29.20 8.79
N ALA A 502 -14.12 -30.38 8.18
CA ALA A 502 -15.30 -31.13 7.74
C ALA A 502 -16.27 -31.38 8.91
N GLY A 503 -17.52 -31.03 8.73
CA GLY A 503 -18.56 -31.16 9.73
C GLY A 503 -18.48 -30.16 10.92
N GLU A 504 -17.48 -29.31 10.96
CA GLU A 504 -17.27 -28.36 12.05
C GLU A 504 -17.85 -26.98 11.72
N THR A 505 -17.99 -26.15 12.76
CA THR A 505 -18.41 -24.75 12.66
C THR A 505 -17.30 -23.85 13.14
N ALA A 506 -16.89 -22.90 12.33
CA ALA A 506 -16.01 -21.81 12.73
C ALA A 506 -16.79 -20.50 12.87
N GLN A 507 -16.32 -19.62 13.76
CA GLN A 507 -16.90 -18.30 13.95
C GLN A 507 -15.88 -17.22 13.63
N ASP A 508 -16.35 -16.16 12.97
CA ASP A 508 -15.61 -14.93 12.76
C ASP A 508 -16.38 -13.73 13.30
N THR A 509 -15.66 -12.78 13.87
CA THR A 509 -16.25 -11.57 14.44
C THR A 509 -15.72 -10.35 13.72
N VAL A 510 -16.61 -9.61 13.08
CA VAL A 510 -16.27 -8.37 12.39
C VAL A 510 -16.81 -7.15 13.12
N HIS A 511 -16.01 -6.09 13.16
CA HIS A 511 -16.35 -4.81 13.79
C HIS A 511 -16.30 -3.69 12.75
N PHE A 512 -17.34 -2.83 12.76
CA PHE A 512 -17.35 -1.60 11.99
C PHE A 512 -17.45 -0.42 12.96
N GLN A 513 -16.65 0.62 12.71
CA GLN A 513 -16.55 1.82 13.54
C GLN A 513 -16.62 3.07 12.67
N GLY A 514 -16.80 4.23 13.29
CA GLY A 514 -16.92 5.51 12.58
C GLY A 514 -18.25 5.67 11.83
N LEU A 515 -19.28 4.90 12.21
CA LEU A 515 -20.60 4.97 11.60
C LEU A 515 -21.36 6.20 12.10
N LYS A 516 -22.30 6.69 11.29
CA LYS A 516 -23.13 7.85 11.67
C LYS A 516 -24.35 7.40 12.43
N ALA A 517 -24.60 8.03 13.60
CA ALA A 517 -25.79 7.79 14.40
C ALA A 517 -27.06 8.09 13.59
N GLY A 518 -28.06 7.21 13.68
CA GLY A 518 -29.32 7.31 12.97
C GLY A 518 -29.28 6.94 11.48
N GLU A 519 -28.11 6.66 10.93
CA GLU A 519 -27.94 6.29 9.52
C GLU A 519 -28.28 4.82 9.29
N PRO A 520 -29.03 4.47 8.23
CA PRO A 520 -29.28 3.09 7.85
C PRO A 520 -28.11 2.51 7.04
N TYR A 521 -27.76 1.28 7.38
CA TYR A 521 -26.68 0.51 6.74
C TYR A 521 -27.16 -0.87 6.32
N THR A 522 -26.48 -1.43 5.33
CA THR A 522 -26.63 -2.82 4.92
C THR A 522 -25.29 -3.54 4.96
N LEU A 523 -25.18 -4.60 5.75
CA LEU A 523 -24.05 -5.52 5.72
C LEU A 523 -24.35 -6.65 4.76
N SER A 524 -23.48 -6.83 3.77
CA SER A 524 -23.46 -7.98 2.85
C SER A 524 -22.25 -8.85 3.14
N VAL A 525 -22.47 -10.13 3.34
CA VAL A 525 -21.41 -11.14 3.46
C VAL A 525 -21.31 -11.89 2.15
N ARG A 526 -20.13 -11.94 1.55
CA ARG A 526 -19.89 -12.56 0.25
C ARG A 526 -18.95 -13.77 0.35
N TYR A 527 -19.28 -14.81 -0.41
CA TYR A 527 -18.45 -15.99 -0.60
C TYR A 527 -18.77 -16.73 -1.92
N PRO A 528 -17.80 -17.02 -2.74
CA PRO A 528 -16.57 -16.24 -2.95
C PRO A 528 -16.89 -14.85 -3.50
N TRP A 529 -17.88 -14.72 -4.40
CA TRP A 529 -18.33 -13.46 -5.01
C TRP A 529 -19.81 -13.17 -4.79
N ALA A 530 -20.60 -14.23 -4.51
CA ALA A 530 -22.03 -14.13 -4.26
C ALA A 530 -22.33 -13.63 -2.84
N VAL A 531 -23.39 -12.85 -2.69
CA VAL A 531 -23.92 -12.51 -1.37
C VAL A 531 -24.56 -13.76 -0.76
N VAL A 532 -23.98 -14.24 0.34
CA VAL A 532 -24.47 -15.43 1.07
C VAL A 532 -25.33 -15.06 2.26
N LYS A 533 -25.10 -13.88 2.86
CA LYS A 533 -25.95 -13.30 3.92
C LYS A 533 -26.01 -11.78 3.75
N GLN A 534 -27.15 -11.22 4.16
CA GLN A 534 -27.34 -9.78 4.16
C GLN A 534 -28.23 -9.38 5.33
N ILE A 535 -27.92 -8.27 5.99
CA ILE A 535 -28.72 -7.69 7.05
C ILE A 535 -28.70 -6.17 6.95
N SER A 536 -29.88 -5.54 7.03
CA SER A 536 -30.01 -4.09 7.12
C SER A 536 -30.35 -3.69 8.55
N PHE A 537 -29.79 -2.57 8.99
CA PHE A 537 -29.97 -2.04 10.33
C PHE A 537 -29.81 -0.52 10.32
N THR A 538 -30.28 0.15 11.37
CA THR A 538 -30.06 1.58 11.56
C THR A 538 -29.22 1.78 12.83
N MET A 539 -28.22 2.63 12.76
CA MET A 539 -27.42 2.99 13.93
C MET A 539 -28.30 3.74 14.95
N PRO A 540 -28.16 3.47 16.26
CA PRO A 540 -28.92 4.18 17.27
C PRO A 540 -28.61 5.68 17.28
N THR A 541 -29.63 6.51 17.56
CA THR A 541 -29.53 7.98 17.56
C THR A 541 -29.16 8.60 18.91
N THR A 542 -29.26 7.84 20.00
CA THR A 542 -28.96 8.34 21.35
C THR A 542 -28.30 7.26 22.19
N GLY A 543 -27.20 7.65 22.79
CA GLY A 543 -26.58 7.13 23.99
C GLY A 543 -26.88 5.69 24.38
N LEU A 544 -26.41 4.72 23.61
CA LEU A 544 -26.04 3.46 24.24
C LEU A 544 -24.93 3.82 25.22
N SER A 545 -25.30 3.93 26.51
CA SER A 545 -24.28 3.93 27.56
C SER A 545 -23.34 2.75 27.24
N PRO A 546 -22.01 2.93 27.26
CA PRO A 546 -21.12 1.82 27.06
C PRO A 546 -21.61 0.68 27.95
N ILE A 547 -21.73 -0.52 27.40
CA ILE A 547 -22.16 -1.71 28.16
C ILE A 547 -21.36 -1.66 29.43
N HIS A 548 -22.06 -1.39 30.54
CA HIS A 548 -21.43 -1.40 31.84
C HIS A 548 -20.80 -2.78 32.00
N LYS A 549 -19.49 -2.83 31.95
CA LYS A 549 -18.76 -3.93 32.58
C LYS A 549 -19.43 -4.10 33.91
N ALA A 550 -19.95 -5.28 34.17
CA ALA A 550 -20.74 -5.63 35.32
C ALA A 550 -20.37 -4.77 36.55
N GLN A 551 -21.30 -3.90 36.97
CA GLN A 551 -21.16 -3.03 38.13
C GLN A 551 -21.47 -3.84 39.39
N ASP A 552 -20.79 -4.94 39.66
CA ASP A 552 -21.01 -5.68 40.91
C ASP A 552 -19.76 -6.29 41.53
N ALA A 553 -18.56 -5.89 41.08
CA ALA A 553 -17.39 -6.10 41.91
C ALA A 553 -16.97 -4.75 42.54
N PRO A 554 -16.77 -4.63 43.84
CA PRO A 554 -16.29 -3.42 44.46
C PRO A 554 -14.97 -3.01 43.79
N ALA A 555 -14.91 -1.75 43.30
CA ALA A 555 -13.77 -1.25 42.58
C ALA A 555 -12.52 -1.38 43.46
N LYS A 556 -11.55 -2.20 43.03
CA LYS A 556 -10.30 -2.41 43.76
C LYS A 556 -9.28 -1.37 43.37
N TRP A 557 -8.43 -0.99 44.29
CA TRP A 557 -7.26 -0.18 44.05
C TRP A 557 -6.14 -1.08 43.53
N ILE A 558 -5.40 -0.61 42.54
CA ILE A 558 -4.27 -1.33 41.95
C ILE A 558 -3.01 -0.50 42.20
N ASP A 559 -2.00 -1.08 42.83
CA ASP A 559 -0.70 -0.43 43.04
C ASP A 559 0.16 -0.42 41.76
N THR A 560 1.29 0.27 41.80
CA THR A 560 2.24 0.33 40.68
C THR A 560 2.87 -1.00 40.28
N ASN A 561 2.72 -2.03 41.08
CA ASN A 561 3.17 -3.41 40.81
C ASN A 561 2.03 -4.31 40.32
N GLY A 562 0.83 -3.74 40.06
CA GLY A 562 -0.33 -4.49 39.58
C GLY A 562 -1.09 -5.27 40.68
N ARG A 563 -0.77 -5.07 41.96
CA ARG A 563 -1.44 -5.75 43.09
C ARG A 563 -2.73 -5.03 43.43
N THR A 564 -3.82 -5.79 43.62
CA THR A 564 -5.11 -5.26 43.97
C THR A 564 -5.30 -5.21 45.48
N THR A 565 -5.91 -4.13 45.98
CA THR A 565 -6.31 -3.95 47.39
C THR A 565 -7.67 -3.26 47.48
N ASP A 566 -8.41 -3.56 48.51
CA ASP A 566 -9.72 -2.92 48.78
C ASP A 566 -9.55 -1.47 49.26
N ALA A 567 -8.46 -1.16 49.93
CA ALA A 567 -8.04 0.19 50.29
C ALA A 567 -6.54 0.28 50.44
N PRO A 568 -5.86 1.31 49.85
CA PRO A 568 -4.44 1.48 50.01
C PRO A 568 -4.10 1.86 51.47
N ARG A 569 -3.19 1.12 52.05
CA ARG A 569 -2.67 1.39 53.39
C ARG A 569 -1.40 2.19 53.43
N GLN A 570 -0.74 2.35 52.27
CA GLN A 570 0.51 3.07 52.15
C GLN A 570 0.37 4.30 51.24
N ARG A 571 1.21 5.32 51.48
CA ARG A 571 1.33 6.48 50.63
C ARG A 571 1.88 6.07 49.25
N GLY A 572 1.21 6.49 48.15
CA GLY A 572 1.65 6.09 46.83
C GLY A 572 0.67 6.40 45.72
N VAL A 573 1.07 6.01 44.49
CA VAL A 573 0.24 6.11 43.30
C VAL A 573 -0.50 4.81 43.07
N TYR A 574 -1.80 4.91 42.85
CA TYR A 574 -2.70 3.79 42.61
C TYR A 574 -3.59 4.05 41.40
N ILE A 575 -4.10 2.99 40.80
CA ILE A 575 -5.17 3.09 39.80
C ILE A 575 -6.49 2.68 40.47
N TYR A 576 -7.47 3.58 40.44
CA TYR A 576 -8.80 3.34 40.95
C TYR A 576 -9.85 3.74 39.92
N ARG A 577 -10.69 2.81 39.52
CA ARG A 577 -11.69 2.97 38.45
C ARG A 577 -11.05 3.49 37.14
N GLY A 578 -9.87 2.97 36.78
CA GLY A 578 -9.15 3.33 35.55
C GLY A 578 -8.46 4.71 35.62
N LYS A 579 -8.49 5.42 36.74
CA LYS A 579 -7.83 6.72 36.92
C LYS A 579 -6.63 6.59 37.85
N LYS A 580 -5.54 7.30 37.52
CA LYS A 580 -4.37 7.41 38.39
C LYS A 580 -4.70 8.33 39.57
N VAL A 581 -4.58 7.80 40.79
CA VAL A 581 -4.90 8.50 42.03
C VAL A 581 -3.67 8.49 42.93
N PHE A 582 -3.26 9.63 43.43
CA PHE A 582 -2.22 9.74 44.44
C PHE A 582 -2.87 9.78 45.82
N ARG A 583 -2.46 8.87 46.70
CA ARG A 583 -2.86 8.90 48.09
C ARG A 583 -1.71 9.47 48.93
N PRO A 584 -1.93 10.62 49.62
CA PRO A 584 -0.90 11.30 50.39
C PRO A 584 -0.43 10.52 51.61
#